data_566eab4b056a8f175f446b936c65f3c3
#
_entry.id   566eab4b056a8f175f446b936c65f3c3
#
_cell.length_a   1.000
_cell.length_b   1.000
_cell.length_c   1.000
_cell.angle_alpha   90.00
_cell.angle_beta   90.00
_cell.angle_gamma   90.00
#
_symmetry.space_group_name_H-M   'P 1'
#
loop_
_entity.id
_entity.type
_entity.pdbx_description
1 polymer ?
#
loop_
_entity_poly.entity_id
_entity_poly.type
_entity_poly.pdbx_seq_one_letter_code
_entity_poly.pdbx_strand_id
1 'polypeptide(L)'
;HPNVPHLRFPEFHGEWEKHGLSEYLDFKNGLNPDSKRFGKGIKFISVMDILNNPVITYDCIRASVQATDAEISSFSVENGDILFQRSSETLEDVGRANVYIDDKVAVFGGFVIRGKKKANYNPLFFRYLLSSPYARKRIIPMGAGAQHFNIGQEGLSKVLLNFPSIEEQTKIASLLHLLDERIATQSKLI
;
A
#
# COMPACT_ATOMS: atom_id res chain seq x y z
N HIS A 1 -20.84 2.05 18.73
CA HIS A 1 -21.20 1.81 17.33
C HIS A 1 -20.07 1.05 16.64
N PRO A 2 -20.34 -0.04 15.91
CA PRO A 2 -19.29 -0.89 15.33
C PRO A 2 -18.49 -0.23 14.20
N ASN A 3 -18.98 0.87 13.66
CA ASN A 3 -18.40 1.54 12.47
C ASN A 3 -17.75 2.90 12.81
N VAL A 4 -17.47 3.16 14.08
CA VAL A 4 -16.85 4.40 14.55
C VAL A 4 -15.67 4.05 15.46
N PRO A 5 -14.48 4.65 15.29
CA PRO A 5 -13.36 4.41 16.20
C PRO A 5 -13.67 4.95 17.62
N HIS A 6 -13.11 4.30 18.64
CA HIS A 6 -13.26 4.75 20.03
C HIS A 6 -12.65 6.13 20.28
N LEU A 7 -11.53 6.41 19.63
CA LEU A 7 -10.89 7.73 19.63
C LEU A 7 -11.21 8.41 18.31
N ARG A 8 -11.81 9.59 18.37
CA ARG A 8 -12.20 10.38 17.22
C ARG A 8 -12.05 11.85 17.52
N PHE A 9 -11.70 12.65 16.55
CA PHE A 9 -11.73 14.10 16.65
C PHE A 9 -13.17 14.58 16.87
N PRO A 10 -13.43 15.49 17.81
CA PRO A 10 -14.78 15.85 18.25
C PRO A 10 -15.64 16.53 17.18
N GLU A 11 -15.01 17.13 16.16
CA GLU A 11 -15.71 17.78 15.05
C GLU A 11 -16.30 16.81 14.03
N PHE A 12 -15.89 15.52 14.00
CA PHE A 12 -16.42 14.55 13.07
C PHE A 12 -17.53 13.71 13.72
N HIS A 13 -18.63 13.56 12.99
CA HIS A 13 -19.83 12.88 13.44
C HIS A 13 -20.29 11.83 12.40
N GLY A 14 -21.27 11.01 12.77
CA GLY A 14 -21.80 9.96 11.91
C GLY A 14 -20.93 8.71 11.86
N GLU A 15 -21.38 7.70 11.15
CA GLU A 15 -20.64 6.43 10.96
C GLU A 15 -19.68 6.53 9.78
N TRP A 16 -18.62 5.74 9.82
CA TRP A 16 -17.77 5.52 8.66
C TRP A 16 -18.50 4.63 7.65
N GLU A 17 -18.41 4.98 6.39
CA GLU A 17 -19.09 4.28 5.30
C GLU A 17 -18.33 3.04 4.87
N LYS A 18 -19.05 1.95 4.61
CA LYS A 18 -18.46 0.67 4.20
C LYS A 18 -18.30 0.62 2.69
N HIS A 19 -17.05 0.50 2.22
CA HIS A 19 -16.69 0.42 0.81
C HIS A 19 -15.72 -0.72 0.53
N GLY A 20 -15.72 -1.21 -0.70
CA GLY A 20 -14.73 -2.14 -1.21
C GLY A 20 -13.44 -1.43 -1.59
N LEU A 21 -12.28 -2.08 -1.40
CA LEU A 21 -11.01 -1.54 -1.89
C LEU A 21 -11.04 -1.30 -3.41
N SER A 22 -11.81 -2.11 -4.16
CA SER A 22 -12.02 -1.95 -5.60
C SER A 22 -12.75 -0.66 -6.01
N GLU A 23 -13.39 0.04 -5.10
CA GLU A 23 -13.98 1.35 -5.36
C GLU A 23 -12.93 2.47 -5.42
N TYR A 24 -11.82 2.28 -4.72
CA TYR A 24 -10.71 3.25 -4.63
C TYR A 24 -9.51 2.89 -5.52
N LEU A 25 -9.32 1.60 -5.82
CA LEU A 25 -8.10 1.06 -6.42
C LEU A 25 -8.41 0.14 -7.60
N ASP A 26 -7.63 0.29 -8.69
CA ASP A 26 -7.55 -0.70 -9.76
C ASP A 26 -6.32 -1.57 -9.57
N PHE A 27 -6.54 -2.89 -9.43
CA PHE A 27 -5.49 -3.85 -9.12
C PHE A 27 -4.80 -4.39 -10.38
N LYS A 28 -3.48 -4.50 -10.31
CA LYS A 28 -2.66 -5.10 -11.37
C LYS A 28 -1.46 -5.85 -10.80
N ASN A 29 -1.18 -7.04 -11.34
CA ASN A 29 0.07 -7.77 -11.07
C ASN A 29 1.25 -7.07 -11.74
N GLY A 30 2.45 -7.20 -11.14
CA GLY A 30 3.65 -6.53 -11.62
C GLY A 30 4.38 -7.25 -12.75
N LEU A 31 5.45 -6.60 -13.20
CA LEU A 31 6.34 -7.04 -14.26
C LEU A 31 7.24 -8.19 -13.77
N ASN A 32 7.41 -9.22 -14.60
CA ASN A 32 8.37 -10.30 -14.38
C ASN A 32 9.49 -10.23 -15.43
N PRO A 33 10.51 -9.40 -15.22
CA PRO A 33 11.60 -9.25 -16.16
C PRO A 33 12.59 -10.41 -16.06
N ASP A 34 13.29 -10.68 -17.15
CA ASP A 34 14.44 -11.58 -17.12
C ASP A 34 15.54 -11.04 -16.18
N SER A 35 16.25 -11.93 -15.50
CA SER A 35 17.29 -11.58 -14.53
C SER A 35 18.39 -10.69 -15.11
N LYS A 36 18.70 -10.82 -16.39
CA LYS A 36 19.71 -10.01 -17.11
C LYS A 36 19.33 -8.55 -17.28
N ARG A 37 18.06 -8.21 -17.08
CA ARG A 37 17.53 -6.85 -17.24
C ARG A 37 17.71 -5.98 -16.00
N PHE A 38 18.10 -6.57 -14.86
CA PHE A 38 18.30 -5.84 -13.60
C PHE A 38 19.63 -5.08 -13.56
N GLY A 39 19.69 -4.08 -12.65
CA GLY A 39 20.90 -3.30 -12.32
C GLY A 39 21.00 -1.96 -13.03
N LYS A 40 20.17 -1.66 -14.03
CA LYS A 40 20.13 -0.37 -14.73
C LYS A 40 18.72 -0.05 -15.25
N GLY A 41 18.46 1.19 -15.57
CA GLY A 41 17.18 1.66 -16.11
C GLY A 41 16.27 2.27 -15.05
N ILE A 42 14.97 2.01 -15.15
CA ILE A 42 13.96 2.60 -14.26
C ILE A 42 13.94 1.91 -12.88
N LYS A 43 13.62 2.64 -11.83
CA LYS A 43 13.45 2.09 -10.47
C LYS A 43 12.36 1.01 -10.45
N PHE A 44 12.64 -0.08 -9.74
CA PHE A 44 11.82 -1.29 -9.70
C PHE A 44 11.44 -1.63 -8.25
N ILE A 45 10.17 -1.43 -7.92
CA ILE A 45 9.63 -1.68 -6.59
C ILE A 45 9.49 -3.18 -6.35
N SER A 46 10.10 -3.63 -5.27
CA SER A 46 10.05 -5.02 -4.78
C SER A 46 9.26 -5.13 -3.48
N VAL A 47 9.05 -6.35 -2.99
CA VAL A 47 8.43 -6.59 -1.67
C VAL A 47 9.25 -5.94 -0.55
N MET A 48 10.58 -5.90 -0.65
CA MET A 48 11.44 -5.29 0.37
C MET A 48 11.20 -3.78 0.51
N ASP A 49 10.84 -3.10 -0.59
CA ASP A 49 10.51 -1.67 -0.54
C ASP A 49 9.19 -1.43 0.20
N ILE A 50 8.23 -2.36 0.10
CA ILE A 50 6.97 -2.32 0.85
C ILE A 50 7.22 -2.50 2.35
N LEU A 51 8.07 -3.46 2.72
CA LEU A 51 8.24 -3.88 4.12
C LEU A 51 9.19 -2.99 4.92
N ASN A 52 10.23 -2.44 4.28
CA ASN A 52 11.34 -1.80 4.98
C ASN A 52 11.28 -0.26 5.01
N ASN A 53 10.30 0.35 4.37
CA ASN A 53 10.18 1.79 4.33
C ASN A 53 8.90 2.28 5.01
N PRO A 54 8.95 3.44 5.69
CA PRO A 54 7.74 4.09 6.23
C PRO A 54 6.72 4.41 5.13
N VAL A 55 7.21 4.97 4.02
CA VAL A 55 6.53 5.16 2.74
C VAL A 55 7.52 4.84 1.63
N ILE A 56 7.03 4.49 0.44
CA ILE A 56 7.90 4.24 -0.70
C ILE A 56 8.08 5.56 -1.46
N THR A 57 9.33 6.02 -1.57
CA THR A 57 9.74 7.14 -2.42
C THR A 57 10.66 6.63 -3.51
N TYR A 58 10.84 7.40 -4.58
CA TYR A 58 11.74 7.01 -5.67
C TYR A 58 13.16 6.73 -5.19
N ASP A 59 13.67 7.54 -4.27
CA ASP A 59 15.04 7.45 -3.79
C ASP A 59 15.28 6.26 -2.86
N CYS A 60 14.25 5.76 -2.15
CA CYS A 60 14.39 4.58 -1.29
C CYS A 60 14.40 3.25 -2.08
N ILE A 61 13.96 3.24 -3.34
CA ILE A 61 13.95 2.04 -4.18
C ILE A 61 15.36 1.68 -4.60
N ARG A 62 15.81 0.48 -4.24
CA ARG A 62 17.18 0.04 -4.51
C ARG A 62 17.35 -0.62 -5.87
N ALA A 63 16.40 -1.41 -6.30
CA ALA A 63 16.46 -2.13 -7.56
C ALA A 63 16.13 -1.24 -8.76
N SER A 64 16.71 -1.57 -9.90
CA SER A 64 16.36 -0.96 -11.19
C SER A 64 16.28 -2.04 -12.27
N VAL A 65 15.53 -1.77 -13.33
CA VAL A 65 15.30 -2.70 -14.43
C VAL A 65 15.27 -1.98 -15.77
N GLN A 66 15.80 -2.62 -16.80
CA GLN A 66 15.56 -2.19 -18.17
C GLN A 66 14.13 -2.57 -18.56
N ALA A 67 13.29 -1.58 -18.77
CA ALA A 67 11.92 -1.75 -19.24
C ALA A 67 11.71 -1.01 -20.55
N THR A 68 10.89 -1.56 -21.42
CA THR A 68 10.45 -0.89 -22.64
C THR A 68 9.43 0.20 -22.31
N ASP A 69 9.22 1.17 -23.20
CA ASP A 69 8.23 2.23 -23.00
C ASP A 69 6.81 1.65 -22.79
N ALA A 70 6.48 0.56 -23.48
CA ALA A 70 5.21 -0.15 -23.30
C ALA A 70 5.09 -0.78 -21.91
N GLU A 71 6.17 -1.38 -21.39
CA GLU A 71 6.21 -1.91 -20.01
C GLU A 71 6.13 -0.78 -18.98
N ILE A 72 6.88 0.31 -19.17
CA ILE A 72 6.80 1.48 -18.29
C ILE A 72 5.37 2.02 -18.25
N SER A 73 4.75 2.24 -19.40
CA SER A 73 3.35 2.68 -19.47
C SER A 73 2.39 1.73 -18.77
N SER A 74 2.60 0.41 -18.92
CA SER A 74 1.72 -0.64 -18.36
C SER A 74 1.91 -0.84 -16.87
N PHE A 75 3.14 -0.73 -16.37
CA PHE A 75 3.51 -1.05 -14.97
C PHE A 75 4.00 0.18 -14.20
N SER A 76 3.66 1.39 -14.65
CA SER A 76 3.95 2.62 -13.92
C SER A 76 3.31 2.62 -12.54
N VAL A 77 4.04 3.19 -11.58
CA VAL A 77 3.54 3.53 -10.24
C VAL A 77 3.61 5.03 -10.10
N GLU A 78 2.51 5.62 -9.68
CA GLU A 78 2.31 7.06 -9.55
C GLU A 78 2.01 7.45 -8.10
N ASN A 79 2.14 8.73 -7.80
CA ASN A 79 1.89 9.27 -6.47
C ASN A 79 0.50 8.89 -5.94
N GLY A 80 0.46 8.28 -4.78
CA GLY A 80 -0.75 7.83 -4.12
C GLY A 80 -1.16 6.38 -4.42
N ASP A 81 -0.50 5.68 -5.36
CA ASP A 81 -0.75 4.25 -5.59
C ASP A 81 -0.38 3.41 -4.36
N ILE A 82 -1.12 2.35 -4.14
CA ILE A 82 -0.88 1.40 -3.04
C ILE A 82 -0.24 0.15 -3.60
N LEU A 83 0.86 -0.30 -2.97
CA LEU A 83 1.58 -1.52 -3.33
C LEU A 83 1.31 -2.58 -2.26
N PHE A 84 0.88 -3.77 -2.69
CA PHE A 84 0.58 -4.90 -1.83
C PHE A 84 1.59 -6.02 -2.06
N GLN A 85 2.09 -6.62 -0.98
CA GLN A 85 2.85 -7.86 -1.05
C GLN A 85 1.94 -8.99 -1.53
N ARG A 86 2.26 -9.56 -2.69
CA ARG A 86 1.48 -10.63 -3.31
C ARG A 86 1.71 -11.98 -2.66
N SER A 87 2.98 -12.30 -2.36
CA SER A 87 3.40 -13.60 -1.85
C SER A 87 4.15 -13.46 -0.54
N SER A 88 3.94 -14.38 0.39
CA SER A 88 4.62 -14.44 1.68
C SER A 88 4.85 -15.87 2.13
N GLU A 89 5.86 -16.09 2.96
CA GLU A 89 6.10 -17.36 3.65
C GLU A 89 5.13 -17.58 4.82
N THR A 90 4.54 -16.50 5.36
CA THR A 90 3.55 -16.55 6.44
C THR A 90 2.22 -15.99 5.96
N LEU A 91 1.12 -16.56 6.47
CA LEU A 91 -0.23 -16.07 6.14
C LEU A 91 -0.47 -14.67 6.69
N GLU A 92 0.12 -14.39 7.86
CA GLU A 92 -0.01 -13.09 8.53
C GLU A 92 0.59 -11.93 7.74
N ASP A 93 1.59 -12.20 6.90
CA ASP A 93 2.29 -11.16 6.14
C ASP A 93 1.73 -10.94 4.72
N VAL A 94 0.94 -11.87 4.20
CA VAL A 94 0.35 -11.74 2.87
C VAL A 94 -0.52 -10.48 2.76
N GLY A 95 -0.42 -9.75 1.65
CA GLY A 95 -1.19 -8.54 1.43
C GLY A 95 -0.78 -7.35 2.32
N ARG A 96 0.41 -7.35 2.93
CA ARG A 96 0.97 -6.13 3.53
C ARG A 96 1.04 -5.04 2.48
N ALA A 97 0.75 -3.81 2.89
CA ALA A 97 0.62 -2.70 1.97
C ALA A 97 1.49 -1.52 2.36
N ASN A 98 1.94 -0.76 1.37
CA ASN A 98 2.57 0.53 1.53
C ASN A 98 2.15 1.47 0.39
N VAL A 99 2.37 2.75 0.56
CA VAL A 99 1.99 3.78 -0.40
C VAL A 99 3.21 4.34 -1.11
N TYR A 100 3.07 4.64 -2.40
CA TYR A 100 4.07 5.38 -3.17
C TYR A 100 3.80 6.88 -3.07
N ILE A 101 4.79 7.63 -2.59
CA ILE A 101 4.72 9.09 -2.42
C ILE A 101 5.94 9.71 -3.12
N ASP A 102 5.83 9.90 -4.43
CA ASP A 102 6.84 10.59 -5.25
C ASP A 102 6.22 11.00 -6.58
N ASP A 103 6.78 12.03 -7.22
CA ASP A 103 6.34 12.48 -8.55
C ASP A 103 7.08 11.76 -9.69
N LYS A 104 8.18 11.06 -9.39
CA LYS A 104 8.93 10.29 -10.37
C LYS A 104 8.26 8.93 -10.60
N VAL A 105 8.18 8.50 -11.85
CA VAL A 105 7.61 7.19 -12.21
C VAL A 105 8.59 6.06 -11.88
N ALA A 106 8.09 5.03 -11.21
CA ALA A 106 8.77 3.74 -11.02
C ALA A 106 7.91 2.63 -11.63
N VAL A 107 8.46 1.41 -11.73
CA VAL A 107 7.71 0.20 -12.08
C VAL A 107 7.75 -0.79 -10.92
N PHE A 108 6.92 -1.83 -10.94
CA PHE A 108 6.82 -2.77 -9.84
C PHE A 108 6.88 -4.23 -10.30
N GLY A 109 7.39 -5.09 -9.43
CA GLY A 109 7.68 -6.50 -9.71
C GLY A 109 6.51 -7.45 -9.50
N GLY A 110 6.61 -8.66 -10.07
CA GLY A 110 5.55 -9.67 -10.09
C GLY A 110 5.15 -10.24 -8.73
N PHE A 111 5.96 -10.04 -7.68
CA PHE A 111 5.59 -10.35 -6.29
C PHE A 111 4.85 -9.22 -5.58
N VAL A 112 4.52 -8.17 -6.33
CA VAL A 112 3.76 -7.00 -5.87
C VAL A 112 2.49 -6.86 -6.69
N ILE A 113 1.40 -6.44 -6.05
CA ILE A 113 0.18 -6.00 -6.73
C ILE A 113 0.07 -4.49 -6.52
N ARG A 114 -0.08 -3.73 -7.61
CA ARG A 114 -0.40 -2.31 -7.53
C ARG A 114 -1.91 -2.13 -7.46
N GLY A 115 -2.38 -1.36 -6.47
CA GLY A 115 -3.68 -0.71 -6.48
C GLY A 115 -3.50 0.71 -7.01
N LYS A 116 -3.80 0.93 -8.30
CA LYS A 116 -3.76 2.26 -8.91
C LYS A 116 -4.89 3.11 -8.35
N LYS A 117 -4.54 4.32 -7.90
CA LYS A 117 -5.51 5.28 -7.39
C LYS A 117 -6.51 5.70 -8.47
N LYS A 118 -7.81 5.49 -8.23
CA LYS A 118 -8.88 5.89 -9.14
C LYS A 118 -9.97 6.74 -8.50
N ALA A 119 -9.99 6.82 -7.18
CA ALA A 119 -10.93 7.65 -6.43
C ALA A 119 -10.20 8.58 -5.47
N ASN A 120 -10.90 9.55 -4.89
CA ASN A 120 -10.31 10.48 -3.95
C ASN A 120 -10.13 9.82 -2.58
N TYR A 121 -8.90 9.77 -2.10
CA TYR A 121 -8.53 9.36 -0.73
C TYR A 121 -7.19 9.99 -0.33
N ASN A 122 -6.95 10.04 0.98
CA ASN A 122 -5.64 10.42 1.50
C ASN A 122 -4.69 9.21 1.48
N PRO A 123 -3.57 9.26 0.72
CA PRO A 123 -2.66 8.12 0.58
C PRO A 123 -2.03 7.63 1.89
N LEU A 124 -1.65 8.54 2.78
CA LEU A 124 -1.09 8.18 4.08
C LEU A 124 -2.15 7.55 4.98
N PHE A 125 -3.40 8.03 4.95
CA PHE A 125 -4.50 7.39 5.66
C PHE A 125 -4.67 5.94 5.21
N PHE A 126 -4.65 5.67 3.90
CA PHE A 126 -4.74 4.30 3.37
C PHE A 126 -3.61 3.42 3.87
N ARG A 127 -2.38 3.93 3.89
CA ARG A 127 -1.24 3.19 4.45
C ARG A 127 -1.49 2.80 5.92
N TYR A 128 -1.95 3.74 6.76
CA TYR A 128 -2.25 3.46 8.16
C TYR A 128 -3.43 2.50 8.32
N LEU A 129 -4.51 2.73 7.59
CA LEU A 129 -5.69 1.87 7.63
C LEU A 129 -5.35 0.43 7.26
N LEU A 130 -4.65 0.20 6.13
CA LEU A 130 -4.30 -1.12 5.63
C LEU A 130 -3.30 -1.86 6.54
N SER A 131 -2.50 -1.13 7.32
CA SER A 131 -1.59 -1.70 8.33
C SER A 131 -2.29 -1.99 9.66
N SER A 132 -3.50 -1.48 9.89
CA SER A 132 -4.21 -1.64 11.15
C SER A 132 -4.67 -3.08 11.38
N PRO A 133 -4.79 -3.54 12.64
CA PRO A 133 -5.36 -4.85 12.95
C PRO A 133 -6.79 -5.04 12.38
N TYR A 134 -7.54 -3.96 12.26
CA TYR A 134 -8.89 -3.96 11.67
C TYR A 134 -8.87 -4.37 10.20
N ALA A 135 -8.00 -3.78 9.37
CA ALA A 135 -7.87 -4.11 7.95
C ALA A 135 -7.17 -5.46 7.77
N ARG A 136 -6.13 -5.76 8.55
CA ARG A 136 -5.40 -7.04 8.48
C ARG A 136 -6.32 -8.24 8.69
N LYS A 137 -7.24 -8.20 9.65
CA LYS A 137 -8.25 -9.25 9.87
C LYS A 137 -9.15 -9.51 8.66
N ARG A 138 -9.25 -8.58 7.73
CA ARG A 138 -10.07 -8.70 6.49
C ARG A 138 -9.24 -9.05 5.26
N ILE A 139 -7.98 -8.67 5.24
CA ILE A 139 -7.04 -8.96 4.13
C ILE A 139 -6.48 -10.37 4.24
N ILE A 140 -6.01 -10.77 5.42
CA ILE A 140 -5.35 -12.06 5.67
C ILE A 140 -6.21 -13.25 5.18
N PRO A 141 -7.52 -13.34 5.44
CA PRO A 141 -8.35 -14.44 4.97
C PRO A 141 -8.49 -14.53 3.45
N MET A 142 -8.11 -13.49 2.70
CA MET A 142 -8.10 -13.51 1.24
C MET A 142 -6.84 -14.15 0.66
N GLY A 143 -5.83 -14.42 1.51
CA GLY A 143 -4.65 -15.17 1.13
C GLY A 143 -4.91 -16.68 1.13
N ALA A 144 -4.27 -17.40 0.22
CA ALA A 144 -4.37 -18.85 0.10
C ALA A 144 -3.01 -19.48 -0.20
N GLY A 145 -2.80 -20.70 0.25
CA GLY A 145 -1.59 -21.48 0.03
C GLY A 145 -1.30 -22.42 1.20
N ALA A 146 -0.35 -23.33 1.01
CA ALA A 146 0.06 -24.30 2.03
C ALA A 146 1.47 -24.03 2.58
N GLN A 147 2.42 -23.67 1.70
CA GLN A 147 3.81 -23.33 2.06
C GLN A 147 4.16 -21.88 1.69
N HIS A 148 3.57 -21.39 0.62
CA HIS A 148 3.66 -19.98 0.22
C HIS A 148 2.25 -19.44 0.09
N PHE A 149 1.96 -18.40 0.83
CA PHE A 149 0.65 -17.75 0.82
C PHE A 149 0.62 -16.65 -0.24
N ASN A 150 -0.41 -16.64 -1.05
CA ASN A 150 -0.60 -15.67 -2.12
C ASN A 150 -1.96 -14.99 -1.98
N ILE A 151 -1.99 -13.68 -2.23
CA ILE A 151 -3.22 -12.94 -2.44
C ILE A 151 -3.30 -12.51 -3.90
N GLY A 152 -4.50 -12.59 -4.49
CA GLY A 152 -4.74 -12.15 -5.86
C GLY A 152 -5.51 -10.84 -5.92
N GLN A 153 -5.59 -10.27 -7.12
CA GLN A 153 -6.37 -9.05 -7.40
C GLN A 153 -7.83 -9.23 -6.97
N GLU A 154 -8.41 -10.40 -7.27
CA GLU A 154 -9.79 -10.74 -6.89
C GLU A 154 -9.99 -10.77 -5.36
N GLY A 155 -9.03 -11.33 -4.62
CA GLY A 155 -9.06 -11.34 -3.16
C GLY A 155 -9.05 -9.91 -2.59
N LEU A 156 -8.13 -9.07 -3.06
CA LEU A 156 -8.07 -7.66 -2.66
C LEU A 156 -9.34 -6.89 -3.02
N SER A 157 -9.94 -7.16 -4.19
CA SER A 157 -11.18 -6.51 -4.64
C SER A 157 -12.38 -6.80 -3.75
N LYS A 158 -12.39 -7.94 -3.05
CA LYS A 158 -13.45 -8.36 -2.13
C LYS A 158 -13.31 -7.80 -0.71
N VAL A 159 -12.19 -7.17 -0.39
CA VAL A 159 -11.96 -6.59 0.94
C VAL A 159 -12.87 -5.40 1.15
N LEU A 160 -13.70 -5.46 2.18
CA LEU A 160 -14.60 -4.39 2.61
C LEU A 160 -14.06 -3.74 3.88
N LEU A 161 -13.89 -2.43 3.86
CA LEU A 161 -13.43 -1.62 4.99
C LEU A 161 -14.37 -0.44 5.20
N ASN A 162 -14.31 0.15 6.39
CA ASN A 162 -15.03 1.39 6.70
C ASN A 162 -14.09 2.58 6.52
N PHE A 163 -14.58 3.62 5.89
CA PHE A 163 -13.83 4.83 5.55
C PHE A 163 -14.55 6.08 6.07
N PRO A 164 -13.82 7.01 6.70
CA PRO A 164 -14.34 8.33 7.02
C PRO A 164 -14.34 9.25 5.79
N SER A 165 -14.88 10.47 5.97
CA SER A 165 -14.76 11.54 4.98
C SER A 165 -13.29 11.87 4.68
N ILE A 166 -13.03 12.49 3.53
CA ILE A 166 -11.65 12.85 3.12
C ILE A 166 -11.00 13.83 4.10
N GLU A 167 -11.77 14.72 4.71
CA GLU A 167 -11.31 15.67 5.72
C GLU A 167 -10.84 14.92 6.98
N GLU A 168 -11.63 13.95 7.43
CA GLU A 168 -11.27 13.13 8.58
C GLU A 168 -10.08 12.22 8.28
N GLN A 169 -10.01 11.62 7.08
CA GLN A 169 -8.84 10.86 6.62
C GLN A 169 -7.57 11.71 6.71
N THR A 170 -7.63 12.94 6.23
CA THR A 170 -6.49 13.86 6.21
C THR A 170 -6.05 14.22 7.62
N LYS A 171 -6.98 14.49 8.51
CA LYS A 171 -6.68 14.84 9.90
C LYS A 171 -6.06 13.66 10.67
N ILE A 172 -6.61 12.46 10.50
CA ILE A 172 -6.05 11.22 11.09
C ILE A 172 -4.64 10.97 10.55
N ALA A 173 -4.46 11.03 9.23
CA ALA A 173 -3.15 10.81 8.60
C ALA A 173 -2.10 11.81 9.10
N SER A 174 -2.45 13.08 9.23
CA SER A 174 -1.54 14.13 9.73
C SER A 174 -1.11 13.86 11.17
N LEU A 175 -2.04 13.48 12.05
CA LEU A 175 -1.72 13.15 13.44
C LEU A 175 -0.76 11.95 13.53
N LEU A 176 -1.07 10.86 12.82
CA LEU A 176 -0.27 9.64 12.85
C LEU A 176 1.12 9.87 12.25
N HIS A 177 1.21 10.66 11.18
CA HIS A 177 2.48 11.02 10.55
C HIS A 177 3.37 11.83 11.50
N LEU A 178 2.83 12.82 12.20
CA LEU A 178 3.57 13.59 13.20
C LEU A 178 4.06 12.71 14.36
N LEU A 179 3.28 11.71 14.77
CA LEU A 179 3.71 10.74 15.78
C LEU A 179 4.86 9.86 15.28
N ASP A 180 4.78 9.36 14.04
CA ASP A 180 5.85 8.57 13.42
C ASP A 180 7.15 9.39 13.31
N GLU A 181 7.08 10.65 12.87
CA GLU A 181 8.24 11.55 12.81
C GLU A 181 8.88 11.78 14.18
N ARG A 182 8.07 11.97 15.20
CA ARG A 182 8.55 12.17 16.58
C ARG A 182 9.24 10.92 17.12
N ILE A 183 8.67 9.75 16.90
CA ILE A 183 9.28 8.46 17.28
C ILE A 183 10.61 8.27 16.54
N ALA A 184 10.65 8.49 15.23
CA ALA A 184 11.86 8.36 14.42
C ALA A 184 12.97 9.33 14.87
N THR A 185 12.61 10.54 15.29
CA THR A 185 13.57 11.53 15.80
C THR A 185 14.13 11.10 17.15
N GLN A 186 13.30 10.62 18.07
CA GLN A 186 13.75 10.13 19.37
C GLN A 186 14.65 8.90 19.26
N SER A 187 14.34 7.97 18.35
CA SER A 187 15.14 6.76 18.11
C SER A 187 16.55 7.05 17.57
N LYS A 188 16.78 8.24 16.99
CA LYS A 188 18.12 8.66 16.52
C LYS A 188 18.97 9.29 17.63
N LEU A 189 18.37 9.59 18.78
CA LEU A 189 19.05 10.24 19.92
C LEU A 189 19.53 9.23 20.98
N ILE A 190 19.18 7.95 20.81
CA ILE A 190 19.60 6.82 21.63
C ILE A 190 20.63 5.97 20.88
#